data_dfb0c800b5a3f2926fdebde76fe734a2
#
_entry.id   dfb0c800b5a3f2926fdebde76fe734a2
#
_cell.length_a   1.000
_cell.length_b   1.000
_cell.length_c   1.000
_cell.angle_alpha   90.00
_cell.angle_beta   90.00
_cell.angle_gamma   90.00
#
_symmetry.space_group_name_H-M   'P 1'
#
loop_
_entity.id
_entity.type
_entity.pdbx_description
1 polymer ?
#
loop_
_entity_poly.entity_id
_entity_poly.type
_entity_poly.pdbx_seq_one_letter_code
_entity_poly.pdbx_strand_id
1 'polypeptide(L)'
;GERAIVYREKNNITKDIANGTAVNVVTMVFGNMGDDSATGVVFTRNGHNGKKEIEGEYLINAQGEDVVAGTRTPQYITKKAKKEAKVKELSMEESMPKVYSELFKILKKLEKHYRDMQDVEFTVENKKLWILHTRSGKRTAKSAVKIAVDMVKEKLITKNEAVLRIDPNSLDTLLHPTLDEKSNIEVIANGLPASPGAASGKVVFTSE
;
A
#
# COMPACT_ATOMS: atom_id res chain seq x y z
N GLY A 1 -15.60 -23.72 0.37
CA GLY A 1 -15.03 -24.50 1.47
C GLY A 1 -15.47 -23.94 2.82
N GLU A 2 -15.25 -24.67 3.92
CA GLU A 2 -15.68 -24.32 5.29
C GLU A 2 -15.25 -22.90 5.70
N ARG A 3 -14.01 -22.50 5.41
CA ARG A 3 -13.49 -21.16 5.71
C ARG A 3 -14.35 -20.07 5.08
N ALA A 4 -14.81 -20.25 3.87
CA ALA A 4 -15.67 -19.28 3.18
C ALA A 4 -17.07 -19.22 3.81
N ILE A 5 -17.60 -20.36 4.27
CA ILE A 5 -18.88 -20.42 4.97
C ILE A 5 -18.80 -19.63 6.27
N VAL A 6 -17.81 -19.92 7.12
CA VAL A 6 -17.58 -19.22 8.38
C VAL A 6 -17.35 -17.73 8.18
N TYR A 7 -16.59 -17.34 7.15
CA TYR A 7 -16.38 -15.94 6.83
C TYR A 7 -17.68 -15.23 6.45
N ARG A 8 -18.52 -15.86 5.63
CA ARG A 8 -19.83 -15.31 5.23
C ARG A 8 -20.78 -15.16 6.42
N GLU A 9 -20.83 -16.15 7.29
CA GLU A 9 -21.64 -16.12 8.52
C GLU A 9 -21.21 -15.00 9.46
N LYS A 10 -19.91 -14.89 9.75
CA LYS A 10 -19.36 -13.84 10.62
C LYS A 10 -19.57 -12.42 10.09
N ASN A 11 -19.65 -12.25 8.78
CA ASN A 11 -19.80 -10.94 8.15
C ASN A 11 -21.24 -10.70 7.63
N ASN A 12 -22.20 -11.56 7.98
CA ASN A 12 -23.59 -11.48 7.52
C ASN A 12 -23.73 -11.36 6.00
N ILE A 13 -22.87 -12.04 5.23
CA ILE A 13 -22.90 -12.02 3.78
C ILE A 13 -23.95 -13.02 3.29
N THR A 14 -25.15 -12.52 3.03
CA THR A 14 -26.26 -13.30 2.46
C THR A 14 -26.09 -13.57 0.97
N LYS A 15 -26.92 -14.44 0.40
CA LYS A 15 -26.93 -14.70 -1.03
C LYS A 15 -27.29 -13.47 -1.86
N ASP A 16 -28.07 -12.55 -1.29
CA ASP A 16 -28.45 -11.30 -1.95
C ASP A 16 -27.28 -10.31 -2.06
N ILE A 17 -26.33 -10.39 -1.12
CA ILE A 17 -25.12 -9.58 -1.14
C ILE A 17 -24.06 -10.19 -2.06
N ALA A 18 -23.88 -11.52 -1.98
CA ALA A 18 -22.89 -12.23 -2.80
C ALA A 18 -23.36 -13.67 -3.11
N ASN A 19 -23.84 -13.89 -4.33
CA ASN A 19 -24.45 -15.17 -4.74
C ASN A 19 -23.45 -16.22 -5.24
N GLY A 20 -22.15 -16.01 -5.03
CA GLY A 20 -21.17 -17.00 -5.49
C GLY A 20 -19.73 -16.55 -5.29
N THR A 21 -18.83 -17.26 -5.95
CA THR A 21 -17.41 -16.97 -5.99
C THR A 21 -17.01 -16.61 -7.42
N ALA A 22 -16.36 -15.46 -7.59
CA ALA A 22 -15.74 -15.11 -8.87
C ALA A 22 -14.37 -15.80 -8.99
N VAL A 23 -14.05 -16.27 -10.19
CA VAL A 23 -12.75 -16.86 -10.52
C VAL A 23 -12.15 -16.13 -11.70
N ASN A 24 -10.93 -15.63 -11.52
CA ASN A 24 -10.17 -15.05 -12.61
C ASN A 24 -9.12 -16.05 -13.07
N VAL A 25 -9.05 -16.28 -14.37
CA VAL A 25 -7.98 -17.07 -14.99
C VAL A 25 -7.01 -16.09 -15.63
N VAL A 26 -5.79 -16.06 -15.12
CA VAL A 26 -4.75 -15.13 -15.55
C VAL A 26 -3.45 -15.86 -15.88
N THR A 27 -2.62 -15.25 -16.73
CA THR A 27 -1.28 -15.75 -17.00
C THR A 27 -0.45 -15.72 -15.72
N MET A 28 0.25 -16.80 -15.42
CA MET A 28 1.28 -16.80 -14.39
C MET A 28 2.50 -16.02 -14.87
N VAL A 29 3.05 -15.18 -14.00
CA VAL A 29 4.26 -14.40 -14.24
C VAL A 29 5.20 -14.52 -13.06
N PHE A 30 6.51 -14.48 -13.31
CA PHE A 30 7.50 -14.81 -12.30
C PHE A 30 8.49 -13.68 -12.11
N GLY A 31 8.54 -13.13 -10.91
CA GLY A 31 9.49 -12.09 -10.49
C GLY A 31 10.87 -12.63 -10.12
N ASN A 32 11.05 -13.94 -10.13
CA ASN A 32 12.28 -14.65 -9.75
C ASN A 32 13.00 -15.31 -10.95
N MET A 33 12.91 -14.69 -12.12
CA MET A 33 13.57 -15.17 -13.34
C MET A 33 14.96 -14.53 -13.56
N GLY A 34 15.62 -14.07 -12.49
CA GLY A 34 16.93 -13.43 -12.53
C GLY A 34 16.88 -11.92 -12.23
N ASP A 35 18.02 -11.25 -12.44
CA ASP A 35 18.20 -9.84 -12.05
C ASP A 35 17.38 -8.84 -12.88
N ASP A 36 16.85 -9.27 -14.00
CA ASP A 36 15.92 -8.53 -14.86
C ASP A 36 14.45 -8.70 -14.47
N SER A 37 14.21 -9.41 -13.37
CA SER A 37 12.89 -9.72 -12.85
C SER A 37 12.75 -9.22 -11.41
N ALA A 38 11.53 -8.88 -11.01
CA ALA A 38 11.25 -8.34 -9.68
C ALA A 38 9.78 -8.51 -9.32
N THR A 39 9.44 -8.36 -8.05
CA THR A 39 8.07 -8.21 -7.58
C THR A 39 7.97 -7.06 -6.59
N GLY A 40 6.81 -6.44 -6.46
CA GLY A 40 6.66 -5.33 -5.53
C GLY A 40 5.23 -4.89 -5.32
N VAL A 41 5.10 -3.99 -4.36
CA VAL A 41 3.85 -3.32 -3.98
C VAL A 41 4.07 -1.82 -4.00
N VAL A 42 3.11 -1.08 -4.53
CA VAL A 42 3.23 0.36 -4.67
C VAL A 42 1.90 1.07 -4.45
N PHE A 43 1.95 2.16 -3.72
CA PHE A 43 0.81 3.05 -3.46
C PHE A 43 0.92 4.31 -4.31
N THR A 44 -0.20 4.79 -4.85
CA THR A 44 -0.23 6.01 -5.66
C THR A 44 -0.05 7.29 -4.82
N ARG A 45 -0.31 7.19 -3.50
CA ARG A 45 -0.09 8.25 -2.50
C ARG A 45 0.43 7.64 -1.21
N ASN A 46 1.07 8.48 -0.39
CA ASN A 46 1.54 8.05 0.92
C ASN A 46 0.34 7.77 1.86
N GLY A 47 0.22 6.53 2.32
CA GLY A 47 -0.87 6.07 3.18
C GLY A 47 -0.84 6.64 4.61
N HIS A 48 0.31 7.12 5.08
CA HIS A 48 0.47 7.65 6.43
C HIS A 48 0.14 9.15 6.53
N ASN A 49 0.63 9.95 5.58
CA ASN A 49 0.52 11.41 5.63
C ASN A 49 -0.37 12.02 4.53
N GLY A 50 -0.84 11.22 3.58
CA GLY A 50 -1.71 11.63 2.49
C GLY A 50 -1.05 12.45 1.38
N LYS A 51 0.27 12.61 1.39
CA LYS A 51 0.97 13.33 0.33
C LYS A 51 0.83 12.59 -1.00
N LYS A 52 0.75 13.34 -2.10
CA LYS A 52 0.73 12.81 -3.46
C LYS A 52 2.14 12.38 -3.89
N GLU A 53 2.64 11.37 -3.23
CA GLU A 53 3.96 10.79 -3.46
C GLU A 53 3.80 9.28 -3.56
N ILE A 54 4.41 8.70 -4.59
CA ILE A 54 4.44 7.23 -4.74
C ILE A 54 5.26 6.65 -3.60
N GLU A 55 4.68 5.71 -2.89
CA GLU A 55 5.30 4.95 -1.82
C GLU A 55 5.25 3.46 -2.17
N GLY A 56 6.31 2.74 -1.93
CA GLY A 56 6.32 1.32 -2.21
C GLY A 56 7.70 0.72 -2.22
N GLU A 57 7.70 -0.59 -2.33
CA GLU A 57 8.88 -1.43 -2.22
C GLU A 57 8.88 -2.52 -3.28
N TYR A 58 10.06 -2.98 -3.65
CA TYR A 58 10.23 -4.08 -4.59
C TYR A 58 11.44 -4.94 -4.21
N LEU A 59 11.44 -6.17 -4.67
CA LEU A 59 12.57 -7.10 -4.56
C LEU A 59 12.96 -7.62 -5.93
N ILE A 60 14.26 -7.52 -6.26
CA ILE A 60 14.83 -8.13 -7.46
C ILE A 60 14.91 -9.64 -7.25
N ASN A 61 14.63 -10.40 -8.31
CA ASN A 61 14.71 -11.86 -8.33
C ASN A 61 13.94 -12.48 -7.14
N ALA A 62 12.65 -12.16 -7.04
CA ALA A 62 11.79 -12.54 -5.91
C ALA A 62 10.36 -12.80 -6.33
N GLN A 63 9.65 -13.57 -5.53
CA GLN A 63 8.20 -13.77 -5.62
C GLN A 63 7.46 -12.91 -4.59
N GLY A 64 6.13 -12.82 -4.72
CA GLY A 64 5.29 -12.04 -3.80
C GLY A 64 5.42 -12.46 -2.34
N GLU A 65 5.59 -13.75 -2.09
CA GLU A 65 5.81 -14.31 -0.75
C GLU A 65 7.07 -13.76 -0.08
N ASP A 66 8.15 -13.54 -0.84
CA ASP A 66 9.41 -13.00 -0.32
C ASP A 66 9.25 -11.57 0.21
N VAL A 67 8.37 -10.77 -0.43
CA VAL A 67 8.06 -9.41 0.02
C VAL A 67 7.24 -9.45 1.32
N VAL A 68 6.25 -10.34 1.39
CA VAL A 68 5.34 -10.42 2.55
C VAL A 68 6.00 -11.08 3.75
N ALA A 69 6.83 -12.11 3.52
CA ALA A 69 7.51 -12.84 4.59
C ALA A 69 8.63 -12.04 5.28
N GLY A 70 9.10 -10.94 4.66
CA GLY A 70 10.17 -10.12 5.24
C GLY A 70 11.52 -10.83 5.35
N THR A 71 11.73 -11.89 4.56
CA THR A 71 12.98 -12.67 4.55
C THR A 71 14.16 -11.91 3.95
N ARG A 72 13.86 -10.92 3.12
CA ARG A 72 14.83 -10.03 2.45
C ARG A 72 14.40 -8.59 2.65
N THR A 73 15.37 -7.68 2.75
CA THR A 73 15.10 -6.24 2.84
C THR A 73 14.68 -5.70 1.47
N PRO A 74 13.46 -5.20 1.31
CA PRO A 74 13.01 -4.64 0.02
C PRO A 74 13.71 -3.31 -0.29
N GLN A 75 13.73 -2.97 -1.56
CA GLN A 75 14.28 -1.73 -2.09
C GLN A 75 13.15 -0.75 -2.39
N TYR A 76 13.46 0.54 -2.36
CA TYR A 76 12.49 1.60 -2.61
C TYR A 76 12.16 1.77 -4.09
N ILE A 77 10.92 2.11 -4.40
CA ILE A 77 10.47 2.39 -5.78
C ILE A 77 11.12 3.67 -6.33
N THR A 78 11.22 4.73 -5.51
CA THR A 78 11.66 6.05 -5.95
C THR A 78 13.01 6.46 -5.38
N LYS A 79 13.79 7.24 -6.14
CA LYS A 79 15.04 7.87 -5.67
C LYS A 79 14.81 8.76 -4.45
N LYS A 80 13.64 9.42 -4.38
CA LYS A 80 13.29 10.29 -3.26
C LYS A 80 13.19 9.49 -1.97
N ALA A 81 12.40 8.42 -1.95
CA ALA A 81 12.23 7.57 -0.77
C ALA A 81 13.56 6.94 -0.32
N LYS A 82 14.36 6.43 -1.27
CA LYS A 82 15.72 5.95 -1.02
C LYS A 82 16.59 6.99 -0.31
N LYS A 83 16.59 8.24 -0.82
CA LYS A 83 17.39 9.32 -0.25
C LYS A 83 16.95 9.70 1.17
N GLU A 84 15.65 9.75 1.41
CA GLU A 84 15.07 10.02 2.72
C GLU A 84 15.41 8.92 3.73
N ALA A 85 15.38 7.66 3.30
CA ALA A 85 15.79 6.51 4.12
C ALA A 85 17.31 6.35 4.28
N LYS A 86 18.12 7.12 3.54
CA LYS A 86 19.59 7.09 3.58
C LYS A 86 20.19 5.71 3.29
N VAL A 87 19.54 4.92 2.43
CA VAL A 87 20.02 3.59 2.03
C VAL A 87 20.84 3.65 0.74
N LYS A 88 21.73 2.65 0.54
CA LYS A 88 22.68 2.60 -0.59
C LYS A 88 22.11 1.86 -1.79
N GLU A 89 21.24 0.91 -1.56
CA GLU A 89 20.64 0.05 -2.59
C GLU A 89 19.92 0.90 -3.64
N LEU A 90 19.98 0.47 -4.90
CA LEU A 90 19.35 1.20 -6.00
C LEU A 90 17.82 1.12 -5.89
N SER A 91 17.17 2.27 -6.07
CA SER A 91 15.71 2.30 -6.23
C SER A 91 15.32 1.71 -7.61
N MET A 92 14.05 1.31 -7.76
CA MET A 92 13.53 0.84 -9.05
C MET A 92 13.67 1.90 -10.15
N GLU A 93 13.51 3.17 -9.80
CA GLU A 93 13.73 4.30 -10.71
C GLU A 93 15.17 4.35 -11.27
N GLU A 94 16.15 3.84 -10.51
CA GLU A 94 17.55 3.77 -10.94
C GLU A 94 17.90 2.46 -11.65
N SER A 95 17.45 1.32 -11.12
CA SER A 95 17.79 -0.01 -11.62
C SER A 95 16.99 -0.41 -12.87
N MET A 96 15.71 -0.02 -12.93
CA MET A 96 14.77 -0.38 -14.00
C MET A 96 14.01 0.85 -14.55
N PRO A 97 14.67 1.88 -15.09
CA PRO A 97 14.04 3.18 -15.39
C PRO A 97 12.91 3.10 -16.41
N LYS A 98 12.98 2.20 -17.38
CA LYS A 98 11.90 1.99 -18.38
C LYS A 98 10.66 1.40 -17.72
N VAL A 99 10.82 0.36 -16.91
CA VAL A 99 9.75 -0.29 -16.17
C VAL A 99 9.12 0.68 -15.17
N TYR A 100 9.95 1.43 -14.43
CA TYR A 100 9.46 2.49 -13.53
C TYR A 100 8.62 3.54 -14.27
N SER A 101 9.06 4.01 -15.43
CA SER A 101 8.31 4.99 -16.23
C SER A 101 6.95 4.44 -16.68
N GLU A 102 6.89 3.17 -17.06
CA GLU A 102 5.64 2.48 -17.41
C GLU A 102 4.72 2.34 -16.20
N LEU A 103 5.25 1.84 -15.08
CA LEU A 103 4.54 1.70 -13.81
C LEU A 103 3.93 3.05 -13.40
N PHE A 104 4.72 4.13 -13.45
CA PHE A 104 4.26 5.46 -13.08
C PHE A 104 3.07 5.95 -13.92
N LYS A 105 3.06 5.67 -15.23
CA LYS A 105 1.93 6.00 -16.11
C LYS A 105 0.68 5.20 -15.76
N ILE A 106 0.86 3.91 -15.44
CA ILE A 106 -0.24 3.02 -15.05
C ILE A 106 -0.83 3.48 -13.70
N LEU A 107 0.00 3.79 -12.70
CA LEU A 107 -0.45 4.28 -11.40
C LEU A 107 -1.32 5.54 -11.53
N LYS A 108 -0.89 6.50 -12.35
CA LYS A 108 -1.70 7.71 -12.65
C LYS A 108 -3.04 7.37 -13.32
N LYS A 109 -3.04 6.40 -14.24
CA LYS A 109 -4.26 5.95 -14.91
C LYS A 109 -5.21 5.28 -13.95
N LEU A 110 -4.70 4.42 -13.06
CA LEU A 110 -5.50 3.71 -12.05
C LEU A 110 -6.10 4.69 -11.04
N GLU A 111 -5.31 5.61 -10.48
CA GLU A 111 -5.82 6.61 -9.54
C GLU A 111 -6.93 7.48 -10.18
N LYS A 112 -6.75 7.89 -11.45
CA LYS A 112 -7.76 8.65 -12.18
C LYS A 112 -9.02 7.81 -12.46
N HIS A 113 -8.87 6.55 -12.80
CA HIS A 113 -9.98 5.65 -13.13
C HIS A 113 -10.85 5.34 -11.91
N TYR A 114 -10.21 4.94 -10.81
CA TYR A 114 -10.90 4.64 -9.56
C TYR A 114 -11.25 5.88 -8.75
N ARG A 115 -10.68 7.03 -9.13
CA ARG A 115 -10.85 8.31 -8.43
C ARG A 115 -10.48 8.21 -6.95
N ASP A 116 -9.56 7.30 -6.62
CA ASP A 116 -9.07 7.06 -5.26
C ASP A 116 -7.64 6.54 -5.27
N MET A 117 -6.94 6.73 -4.13
CA MET A 117 -5.62 6.15 -3.89
C MET A 117 -5.65 4.64 -4.09
N GLN A 118 -4.69 4.13 -4.83
CA GLN A 118 -4.58 2.71 -5.16
C GLN A 118 -3.35 2.09 -4.51
N ASP A 119 -3.54 0.86 -4.06
CA ASP A 119 -2.53 -0.11 -3.67
C ASP A 119 -2.41 -1.11 -4.82
N VAL A 120 -1.23 -1.23 -5.40
CA VAL A 120 -1.00 -1.99 -6.64
C VAL A 120 0.10 -3.01 -6.43
N GLU A 121 -0.22 -4.25 -6.71
CA GLU A 121 0.73 -5.35 -6.75
C GLU A 121 1.22 -5.56 -8.19
N PHE A 122 2.52 -5.66 -8.39
CA PHE A 122 3.11 -5.84 -9.71
C PHE A 122 4.26 -6.83 -9.70
N THR A 123 4.51 -7.40 -10.88
CA THR A 123 5.68 -8.24 -11.15
C THR A 123 6.36 -7.75 -12.42
N VAL A 124 7.67 -7.81 -12.42
CA VAL A 124 8.51 -7.63 -13.61
C VAL A 124 9.10 -8.98 -13.98
N GLU A 125 8.79 -9.47 -15.15
CA GLU A 125 9.36 -10.69 -15.69
C GLU A 125 10.19 -10.34 -16.92
N ASN A 126 11.50 -10.58 -16.87
CA ASN A 126 12.41 -10.30 -17.99
C ASN A 126 12.23 -8.87 -18.55
N LYS A 127 12.28 -7.86 -17.69
CA LYS A 127 12.09 -6.42 -17.99
C LYS A 127 10.67 -6.04 -18.44
N LYS A 128 9.70 -6.95 -18.48
CA LYS A 128 8.32 -6.67 -18.82
C LYS A 128 7.49 -6.50 -17.56
N LEU A 129 6.77 -5.38 -17.47
CA LEU A 129 5.88 -5.07 -16.34
C LEU A 129 4.55 -5.80 -16.49
N TRP A 130 4.07 -6.35 -15.38
CA TRP A 130 2.76 -6.96 -15.21
C TRP A 130 2.08 -6.40 -13.96
N ILE A 131 0.88 -5.89 -14.10
CA ILE A 131 0.05 -5.51 -12.95
C ILE A 131 -0.78 -6.73 -12.56
N LEU A 132 -0.64 -7.12 -11.30
CA LEU A 132 -1.32 -8.32 -10.80
C LEU A 132 -2.65 -7.97 -10.15
N HIS A 133 -2.66 -6.95 -9.30
CA HIS A 133 -3.82 -6.58 -8.52
C HIS A 133 -3.83 -5.08 -8.23
N THR A 134 -5.02 -4.50 -8.09
CA THR A 134 -5.21 -3.15 -7.59
C THR A 134 -6.40 -3.11 -6.63
N ARG A 135 -6.27 -2.32 -5.59
CA ARG A 135 -7.32 -2.09 -4.58
C ARG A 135 -7.22 -0.69 -4.00
N SER A 136 -8.28 -0.24 -3.33
CA SER A 136 -8.21 1.01 -2.56
C SER A 136 -7.12 0.90 -1.49
N GLY A 137 -6.19 1.86 -1.49
CA GLY A 137 -5.05 1.87 -0.60
C GLY A 137 -5.47 2.06 0.86
N LYS A 138 -4.94 1.21 1.75
CA LYS A 138 -5.08 1.40 3.20
C LYS A 138 -4.41 2.69 3.62
N ARG A 139 -5.02 3.41 4.55
CA ARG A 139 -4.56 4.74 4.97
C ARG A 139 -4.99 5.06 6.40
N THR A 140 -4.25 5.94 7.06
CA THR A 140 -4.64 6.48 8.36
C THR A 140 -5.81 7.45 8.22
N ALA A 141 -6.54 7.72 9.31
CA ALA A 141 -7.61 8.72 9.33
C ALA A 141 -7.14 10.11 8.86
N LYS A 142 -5.98 10.55 9.35
CA LYS A 142 -5.33 11.82 8.92
C LYS A 142 -5.06 11.83 7.42
N SER A 143 -4.51 10.76 6.89
CA SER A 143 -4.24 10.60 5.47
C SER A 143 -5.54 10.58 4.64
N ALA A 144 -6.58 9.88 5.11
CA ALA A 144 -7.88 9.81 4.43
C ALA A 144 -8.48 11.20 4.22
N VAL A 145 -8.51 12.02 5.26
CA VAL A 145 -9.02 13.40 5.18
C VAL A 145 -8.18 14.24 4.19
N LYS A 146 -6.84 14.16 4.31
CA LYS A 146 -5.95 14.90 3.40
C LYS A 146 -6.12 14.48 1.95
N ILE A 147 -6.17 13.19 1.65
CA ILE A 147 -6.36 12.65 0.30
C ILE A 147 -7.71 13.12 -0.27
N ALA A 148 -8.79 13.03 0.51
CA ALA A 148 -10.11 13.48 0.07
C ALA A 148 -10.12 14.96 -0.31
N VAL A 149 -9.52 15.82 0.54
CA VAL A 149 -9.39 17.26 0.27
C VAL A 149 -8.55 17.53 -0.98
N ASP A 150 -7.42 16.86 -1.14
CA ASP A 150 -6.54 17.05 -2.28
C ASP A 150 -7.21 16.57 -3.58
N MET A 151 -7.95 15.45 -3.56
CA MET A 151 -8.69 14.95 -4.72
C MET A 151 -9.83 15.88 -5.16
N VAL A 152 -10.47 16.60 -4.22
CA VAL A 152 -11.42 17.66 -4.57
C VAL A 152 -10.71 18.81 -5.28
N LYS A 153 -9.57 19.27 -4.76
CA LYS A 153 -8.75 20.33 -5.40
C LYS A 153 -8.28 19.93 -6.79
N GLU A 154 -7.94 18.65 -6.97
CA GLU A 154 -7.53 18.06 -8.24
C GLU A 154 -8.72 17.80 -9.19
N LYS A 155 -9.95 18.08 -8.76
CA LYS A 155 -11.19 17.85 -9.54
C LYS A 155 -11.42 16.37 -9.90
N LEU A 156 -10.87 15.46 -9.11
CA LEU A 156 -11.10 14.02 -9.26
C LEU A 156 -12.42 13.57 -8.64
N ILE A 157 -12.83 14.22 -7.55
CA ILE A 157 -14.06 13.95 -6.82
C ILE A 157 -14.77 15.27 -6.44
N THR A 158 -16.05 15.19 -6.14
CA THR A 158 -16.84 16.30 -5.60
C THR A 158 -16.64 16.45 -4.08
N LYS A 159 -17.03 17.58 -3.52
CA LYS A 159 -17.03 17.79 -2.06
C LYS A 159 -17.91 16.78 -1.34
N ASN A 160 -19.09 16.48 -1.90
CA ASN A 160 -20.01 15.50 -1.29
C ASN A 160 -19.41 14.09 -1.29
N GLU A 161 -18.79 13.67 -2.39
CA GLU A 161 -18.06 12.40 -2.45
C GLU A 161 -16.92 12.35 -1.44
N ALA A 162 -16.20 13.44 -1.26
CA ALA A 162 -15.11 13.51 -0.27
C ALA A 162 -15.62 13.30 1.16
N VAL A 163 -16.73 13.92 1.53
CA VAL A 163 -17.37 13.75 2.86
C VAL A 163 -17.82 12.31 3.06
N LEU A 164 -18.49 11.71 2.06
CA LEU A 164 -18.98 10.33 2.12
C LEU A 164 -17.88 9.27 2.22
N ARG A 165 -16.64 9.60 1.84
CA ARG A 165 -15.49 8.68 1.93
C ARG A 165 -14.85 8.62 3.30
N ILE A 166 -15.13 9.58 4.16
CA ILE A 166 -14.55 9.61 5.50
C ILE A 166 -15.46 8.84 6.44
N ASP A 167 -14.91 7.77 7.02
CA ASP A 167 -15.59 7.04 8.08
C ASP A 167 -15.66 7.92 9.34
N PRO A 168 -16.87 8.27 9.82
CA PRO A 168 -17.02 9.09 11.03
C PRO A 168 -16.30 8.51 12.25
N ASN A 169 -16.31 7.18 12.41
CA ASN A 169 -15.65 6.52 13.54
C ASN A 169 -14.12 6.68 13.48
N SER A 170 -13.57 6.81 12.28
CA SER A 170 -12.14 7.04 12.12
C SER A 170 -11.69 8.43 12.56
N LEU A 171 -12.61 9.40 12.60
CA LEU A 171 -12.30 10.76 13.03
C LEU A 171 -12.00 10.84 14.52
N ASP A 172 -12.59 9.97 15.33
CA ASP A 172 -12.30 9.90 16.77
C ASP A 172 -10.82 9.63 17.03
N THR A 173 -10.18 8.87 16.14
CA THR A 173 -8.74 8.60 16.25
C THR A 173 -7.88 9.85 16.08
N LEU A 174 -8.39 10.91 15.43
CA LEU A 174 -7.69 12.20 15.27
C LEU A 174 -7.73 13.03 16.56
N LEU A 175 -8.62 12.70 17.47
CA LEU A 175 -8.76 13.35 18.78
C LEU A 175 -7.87 12.67 19.85
N HIS A 176 -7.35 11.49 19.55
CA HIS A 176 -6.44 10.80 20.47
C HIS A 176 -5.05 11.44 20.47
N PRO A 177 -4.34 11.33 21.60
CA PRO A 177 -2.95 11.79 21.71
C PRO A 177 -2.08 11.17 20.62
N THR A 178 -1.30 12.00 19.93
CA THR A 178 -0.28 11.59 18.97
C THR A 178 1.09 12.00 19.50
N LEU A 179 2.14 11.35 19.00
CA LEU A 179 3.49 11.79 19.28
C LEU A 179 3.70 13.20 18.69
N ASP A 180 4.25 14.11 19.48
CA ASP A 180 4.63 15.43 18.98
C ASP A 180 5.85 15.31 18.07
N GLU A 181 5.66 15.58 16.77
CA GLU A 181 6.73 15.55 15.77
C GLU A 181 7.90 16.51 16.09
N LYS A 182 7.67 17.48 16.97
CA LYS A 182 8.71 18.46 17.39
C LYS A 182 9.43 18.04 18.66
N SER A 183 8.96 17.00 19.36
CA SER A 183 9.63 16.51 20.56
C SER A 183 10.91 15.77 20.20
N ASN A 184 11.93 15.90 21.04
CA ASN A 184 13.19 15.19 20.87
C ASN A 184 13.00 13.74 21.32
N ILE A 185 12.56 12.88 20.40
CA ILE A 185 12.27 11.47 20.67
C ILE A 185 13.52 10.65 20.40
N GLU A 186 13.97 9.90 21.40
CA GLU A 186 15.02 8.91 21.23
C GLU A 186 14.44 7.67 20.55
N VAL A 187 14.91 7.39 19.34
CA VAL A 187 14.52 6.17 18.59
C VAL A 187 15.45 5.03 19.02
N ILE A 188 14.93 4.11 19.80
CA ILE A 188 15.70 2.96 20.32
C ILE A 188 15.74 1.78 19.34
N ALA A 189 14.74 1.65 18.47
CA ALA A 189 14.68 0.62 17.42
C ALA A 189 13.75 1.03 16.28
N ASN A 190 13.96 0.43 15.10
CA ASN A 190 13.06 0.53 13.96
C ASN A 190 12.50 -0.85 13.64
N GLY A 191 11.21 -0.89 13.27
CA GLY A 191 10.51 -2.11 12.85
C GLY A 191 9.62 -1.89 11.65
N LEU A 192 9.11 -2.96 11.06
CA LEU A 192 8.11 -2.87 10.01
C LEU A 192 6.75 -2.50 10.63
N PRO A 193 6.06 -1.47 10.11
CA PRO A 193 4.77 -1.06 10.65
C PRO A 193 3.69 -2.07 10.27
N ALA A 194 3.10 -2.72 11.25
CA ALA A 194 1.95 -3.63 11.06
C ALA A 194 0.62 -2.86 11.07
N SER A 195 0.55 -1.77 11.82
CA SER A 195 -0.63 -0.91 11.94
C SER A 195 -0.20 0.53 12.21
N PRO A 196 -0.90 1.54 11.66
CA PRO A 196 -0.63 2.93 12.00
C PRO A 196 -1.09 3.24 13.42
N GLY A 197 -0.36 4.12 14.11
CA GLY A 197 -0.71 4.63 15.43
C GLY A 197 0.46 4.63 16.40
N ALA A 198 0.18 5.09 17.64
CA ALA A 198 1.08 5.03 18.77
C ALA A 198 0.39 4.29 19.91
N ALA A 199 1.12 3.42 20.59
CA ALA A 199 0.62 2.68 21.73
C ALA A 199 1.67 2.64 22.84
N SER A 200 1.21 2.54 24.07
CA SER A 200 2.06 2.26 25.21
C SER A 200 1.52 1.05 25.96
N GLY A 201 2.40 0.25 26.54
CA GLY A 201 1.98 -0.95 27.26
C GLY A 201 3.18 -1.70 27.86
N LYS A 202 2.88 -2.81 28.53
CA LYS A 202 3.89 -3.73 29.00
C LYS A 202 4.42 -4.59 27.85
N VAL A 203 5.70 -4.88 27.86
CA VAL A 203 6.29 -5.82 26.91
C VAL A 203 5.79 -7.23 27.24
N VAL A 204 5.26 -7.89 26.23
CA VAL A 204 4.89 -9.32 26.28
C VAL A 204 5.61 -10.04 25.14
N PHE A 205 6.00 -11.29 25.39
CA PHE A 205 6.79 -12.07 24.43
C PHE A 205 5.96 -13.16 23.73
N THR A 206 4.73 -13.36 24.16
CA THR A 206 3.78 -14.29 23.58
C THR A 206 2.42 -13.63 23.43
N SER A 207 1.58 -14.19 22.58
CA SER A 207 0.21 -13.73 22.35
C SER A 207 -0.82 -14.35 23.32
N GLU A 208 -0.35 -15.16 24.28
CA GLU A 208 -1.17 -15.81 25.32
C GLU A 208 -1.19 -15.00 26.62
#